data_a6f5f6fae0ab4ee94d70c076144c8958
#
_entry.id   a6f5f6fae0ab4ee94d70c076144c8958
#
_cell.length_a   1.000
_cell.length_b   1.000
_cell.length_c   1.000
_cell.angle_alpha   90.00
_cell.angle_beta   90.00
_cell.angle_gamma   90.00
#
_symmetry.space_group_name_H-M   'P 1'
#
loop_
_entity.id
_entity.type
_entity.pdbx_description
1 polymer ?
#
loop_
_entity_poly.entity_id
_entity_poly.type
_entity_poly.pdbx_seq_one_letter_code
_entity_poly.pdbx_strand_id
1 'polypeptide(L)'
;RQLIPYPHHKAKKKMTKLVTNKFKTHMAAQFIESVSESSNSLYYVFTGETLPFADDNVPPVPTNSTFGVHNDVYDNLLFGKKIASDDVKHMIRRVNWQSGNTYPAYSYASTTLETDNFYAISEESGNYAVFKCLDNNGGAAANDQPLFSETAADDEFYQTNDKYVWKLM
;
A
#
# COMPACT_ATOMS: atom_id res chain seq x y z
N ARG A 1 -62.15 -2.15 -13.85
CA ARG A 1 -61.19 -2.65 -12.87
C ARG A 1 -59.78 -2.40 -13.44
N GLN A 2 -59.17 -1.26 -13.09
CA GLN A 2 -57.82 -0.89 -13.51
C GLN A 2 -56.82 -1.60 -12.61
N LEU A 3 -55.88 -2.34 -13.23
CA LEU A 3 -54.74 -2.95 -12.56
C LEU A 3 -53.65 -1.89 -12.38
N ILE A 4 -53.29 -1.59 -11.13
CA ILE A 4 -52.20 -0.69 -10.76
C ILE A 4 -50.90 -1.52 -10.88
N PRO A 5 -49.89 -1.08 -11.68
CA PRO A 5 -48.63 -1.79 -11.72
C PRO A 5 -47.80 -1.46 -10.48
N TYR A 6 -47.38 -2.49 -9.73
CA TYR A 6 -46.43 -2.40 -8.64
C TYR A 6 -45.03 -2.06 -9.20
N PRO A 7 -44.39 -0.99 -8.71
CA PRO A 7 -43.02 -0.72 -9.10
C PRO A 7 -42.07 -1.66 -8.36
N HIS A 8 -41.51 -2.61 -9.06
CA HIS A 8 -40.40 -3.39 -8.56
C HIS A 8 -39.10 -2.54 -8.56
N HIS A 9 -38.90 -1.73 -7.55
CA HIS A 9 -37.60 -1.18 -7.22
C HIS A 9 -36.75 -2.29 -6.62
N LYS A 10 -36.02 -3.02 -7.47
CA LYS A 10 -34.87 -3.81 -7.01
C LYS A 10 -33.78 -2.86 -6.64
N ALA A 11 -33.69 -2.46 -5.38
CA ALA A 11 -32.51 -1.84 -4.83
C ALA A 11 -31.33 -2.79 -5.07
N LYS A 12 -30.39 -2.41 -5.96
CA LYS A 12 -29.14 -3.12 -6.14
C LYS A 12 -28.38 -3.02 -4.82
N LYS A 13 -28.43 -4.06 -4.00
CA LYS A 13 -27.66 -4.18 -2.77
C LYS A 13 -26.17 -4.10 -3.20
N LYS A 14 -25.54 -2.96 -2.94
CA LYS A 14 -24.11 -2.77 -3.20
C LYS A 14 -23.38 -3.76 -2.30
N MET A 15 -22.85 -4.83 -2.88
CA MET A 15 -22.06 -5.80 -2.12
C MET A 15 -20.84 -5.07 -1.59
N THR A 16 -20.75 -4.95 -0.29
CA THR A 16 -19.57 -4.41 0.39
C THR A 16 -18.38 -5.30 0.07
N LYS A 17 -17.23 -4.74 -0.25
CA LYS A 17 -16.01 -5.53 -0.48
C LYS A 17 -15.79 -6.43 0.74
N LEU A 18 -15.78 -7.74 0.53
CA LEU A 18 -15.58 -8.73 1.58
C LEU A 18 -14.17 -8.64 2.18
N VAL A 19 -13.21 -8.17 1.39
CA VAL A 19 -11.81 -8.03 1.78
C VAL A 19 -11.52 -6.55 2.03
N THR A 20 -11.30 -6.20 3.30
CA THR A 20 -10.92 -4.84 3.72
C THR A 20 -9.41 -4.63 3.61
N ASN A 21 -8.95 -3.38 3.56
CA ASN A 21 -7.51 -3.07 3.58
C ASN A 21 -6.84 -3.57 4.87
N LYS A 22 -7.55 -3.49 6.01
CA LYS A 22 -7.07 -4.03 7.29
C LYS A 22 -6.82 -5.54 7.21
N PHE A 23 -7.71 -6.28 6.54
CA PHE A 23 -7.52 -7.71 6.33
C PHE A 23 -6.32 -8.00 5.41
N LYS A 24 -6.14 -7.25 4.33
CA LYS A 24 -4.99 -7.38 3.43
C LYS A 24 -3.67 -7.13 4.18
N THR A 25 -3.62 -6.07 5.00
CA THR A 25 -2.43 -5.76 5.82
C THR A 25 -2.13 -6.86 6.82
N HIS A 26 -3.16 -7.41 7.47
CA HIS A 26 -3.00 -8.54 8.39
C HIS A 26 -2.46 -9.77 7.67
N MET A 27 -3.00 -10.12 6.49
CA MET A 27 -2.51 -11.26 5.70
C MET A 27 -1.05 -11.08 5.26
N ALA A 28 -0.66 -9.85 4.89
CA ALA A 28 0.73 -9.56 4.55
C ALA A 28 1.66 -9.71 5.76
N ALA A 29 1.24 -9.24 6.94
CA ALA A 29 1.99 -9.41 8.18
C ALA A 29 2.14 -10.89 8.56
N GLN A 30 1.07 -11.66 8.46
CA GLN A 30 1.10 -13.13 8.71
C GLN A 30 2.04 -13.86 7.75
N PHE A 31 2.09 -13.44 6.48
CA PHE A 31 3.04 -14.03 5.53
C PHE A 31 4.50 -13.75 5.94
N ILE A 32 4.83 -12.50 6.30
CA ILE A 32 6.18 -12.15 6.76
C ILE A 32 6.54 -12.93 8.03
N GLU A 33 5.61 -13.03 8.98
CA GLU A 33 5.78 -13.80 10.21
C GLU A 33 6.07 -15.28 9.89
N SER A 34 5.31 -15.89 8.99
CA SER A 34 5.49 -17.30 8.60
C SER A 34 6.85 -17.60 7.94
N VAL A 35 7.43 -16.60 7.25
CA VAL A 35 8.80 -16.72 6.68
C VAL A 35 9.86 -16.61 7.77
N SER A 36 9.57 -15.83 8.84
CA SER A 36 10.49 -15.58 9.94
C SER A 36 10.50 -16.69 10.99
N GLU A 37 9.46 -17.52 11.04
CA GLU A 37 9.38 -18.64 11.97
C GLU A 37 10.43 -19.70 11.68
N SER A 38 11.11 -20.16 12.73
CA SER A 38 12.16 -21.18 12.64
C SER A 38 11.64 -22.59 12.36
N SER A 39 10.33 -22.82 12.43
CA SER A 39 9.71 -24.12 12.24
C SER A 39 9.16 -24.30 10.81
N ASN A 40 9.93 -24.97 10.00
CA ASN A 40 9.51 -25.80 8.85
C ASN A 40 8.73 -25.18 7.66
N SER A 41 8.39 -23.89 7.64
CA SER A 41 7.83 -23.27 6.44
C SER A 41 8.97 -22.88 5.50
N LEU A 42 9.19 -23.69 4.46
CA LEU A 42 10.20 -23.40 3.44
C LEU A 42 9.54 -22.70 2.25
N TYR A 43 9.90 -21.43 2.07
CA TYR A 43 9.45 -20.66 0.92
C TYR A 43 10.56 -20.49 -0.09
N TYR A 44 10.19 -20.55 -1.36
CA TYR A 44 11.07 -20.32 -2.50
C TYR A 44 10.42 -19.29 -3.41
N VAL A 45 11.21 -18.36 -3.92
CA VAL A 45 10.83 -17.49 -5.02
C VAL A 45 11.44 -18.01 -6.30
N PHE A 46 10.65 -18.06 -7.36
CA PHE A 46 11.09 -18.46 -8.68
C PHE A 46 10.86 -17.31 -9.65
N THR A 47 11.78 -17.19 -10.62
CA THR A 47 11.58 -16.33 -11.80
C THR A 47 11.41 -17.24 -13.01
N GLY A 48 10.44 -16.88 -13.85
CA GLY A 48 10.20 -17.56 -15.11
C GLY A 48 10.64 -16.72 -16.31
N GLU A 49 10.68 -17.33 -17.47
CA GLU A 49 10.82 -16.60 -18.73
C GLU A 49 9.60 -15.70 -18.91
N THR A 50 9.84 -14.41 -19.12
CA THR A 50 8.78 -13.44 -19.38
C THR A 50 8.79 -13.09 -20.86
N LEU A 51 7.74 -13.47 -21.55
CA LEU A 51 7.38 -12.75 -22.76
C LEU A 51 6.79 -11.40 -22.31
N PRO A 52 7.19 -10.27 -22.93
CA PRO A 52 6.64 -8.99 -22.55
C PRO A 52 5.13 -8.99 -22.77
N PHE A 53 4.39 -8.43 -21.79
CA PHE A 53 2.96 -8.20 -21.97
C PHE A 53 2.75 -7.13 -23.04
N ALA A 54 1.56 -7.11 -23.66
CA ALA A 54 1.20 -6.03 -24.57
C ALA A 54 1.19 -4.65 -23.87
N ASP A 55 0.88 -4.64 -22.56
CA ASP A 55 1.00 -3.50 -21.65
C ASP A 55 1.37 -4.04 -20.27
N ASP A 56 2.56 -3.70 -19.79
CA ASP A 56 3.08 -4.14 -18.48
C ASP A 56 2.26 -3.57 -17.30
N ASN A 57 1.54 -2.46 -17.52
CA ASN A 57 0.66 -1.89 -16.50
C ASN A 57 -0.70 -2.61 -16.40
N VAL A 58 -1.03 -3.40 -17.40
CA VAL A 58 -2.30 -4.16 -17.48
C VAL A 58 -2.00 -5.64 -17.78
N PRO A 59 -1.41 -6.37 -16.82
CA PRO A 59 -1.11 -7.78 -17.02
C PRO A 59 -2.39 -8.58 -17.24
N PRO A 60 -2.34 -9.67 -18.03
CA PRO A 60 -3.51 -10.52 -18.25
C PRO A 60 -4.03 -11.12 -16.95
N VAL A 61 -5.34 -11.30 -16.85
CA VAL A 61 -5.97 -11.93 -15.69
C VAL A 61 -5.53 -13.40 -15.64
N PRO A 62 -5.05 -13.90 -14.47
CA PRO A 62 -4.66 -15.29 -14.33
C PRO A 62 -5.81 -16.25 -14.66
N THR A 63 -5.51 -17.35 -15.32
CA THR A 63 -6.52 -18.37 -15.61
C THR A 63 -6.87 -19.18 -14.36
N ASN A 64 -8.12 -19.66 -14.27
CA ASN A 64 -8.54 -20.55 -13.18
C ASN A 64 -8.10 -22.02 -13.38
N SER A 65 -7.39 -22.32 -14.45
CA SER A 65 -6.91 -23.66 -14.74
C SER A 65 -5.66 -23.98 -13.91
N THR A 66 -5.83 -24.72 -12.82
CA THR A 66 -4.72 -25.13 -11.95
C THR A 66 -3.71 -26.01 -12.68
N PHE A 67 -4.17 -26.88 -13.57
CA PHE A 67 -3.29 -27.81 -14.33
C PHE A 67 -2.45 -27.06 -15.37
N GLY A 68 -3.05 -26.18 -16.16
CA GLY A 68 -2.32 -25.36 -17.15
C GLY A 68 -1.29 -24.45 -16.47
N VAL A 69 -1.70 -23.76 -15.40
CA VAL A 69 -0.80 -22.85 -14.65
C VAL A 69 0.39 -23.61 -14.03
N HIS A 70 0.17 -24.84 -13.51
CA HIS A 70 1.28 -25.66 -13.00
C HIS A 70 2.28 -26.01 -14.08
N ASN A 71 1.83 -26.48 -15.23
CA ASN A 71 2.73 -26.83 -16.33
C ASN A 71 3.48 -25.60 -16.85
N ASP A 72 2.77 -24.50 -17.09
CA ASP A 72 3.40 -23.27 -17.56
C ASP A 72 4.46 -22.73 -16.59
N VAL A 73 4.20 -22.83 -15.28
CA VAL A 73 5.17 -22.42 -14.25
C VAL A 73 6.41 -23.32 -14.29
N TYR A 74 6.25 -24.63 -14.36
CA TYR A 74 7.39 -25.57 -14.37
C TYR A 74 8.21 -25.48 -15.66
N ASP A 75 7.57 -25.35 -16.80
CA ASP A 75 8.22 -25.27 -18.11
C ASP A 75 9.01 -23.96 -18.28
N ASN A 76 8.58 -22.88 -17.61
CA ASN A 76 9.19 -21.56 -17.71
C ASN A 76 10.13 -21.21 -16.54
N LEU A 77 10.39 -22.11 -15.59
CA LEU A 77 11.29 -21.86 -14.47
C LEU A 77 12.73 -21.67 -14.92
N LEU A 78 13.28 -20.48 -14.73
CA LEU A 78 14.67 -20.15 -15.03
C LEU A 78 15.57 -20.19 -13.81
N PHE A 79 15.08 -19.66 -12.69
CA PHE A 79 15.87 -19.51 -11.48
C PHE A 79 14.97 -19.60 -10.24
N GLY A 80 15.50 -20.19 -9.17
CA GLY A 80 14.82 -20.23 -7.88
C GLY A 80 15.77 -19.94 -6.73
N LYS A 81 15.28 -19.23 -5.72
CA LYS A 81 16.00 -18.92 -4.50
C LYS A 81 15.15 -19.28 -3.29
N LYS A 82 15.75 -19.94 -2.29
CA LYS A 82 15.12 -20.07 -0.96
C LYS A 82 15.03 -18.69 -0.32
N ILE A 83 13.86 -18.36 0.22
CA ILE A 83 13.62 -17.10 0.92
C ILE A 83 14.07 -17.23 2.38
N ALA A 84 14.86 -16.27 2.84
CA ALA A 84 15.22 -16.09 4.24
C ALA A 84 14.35 -14.97 4.85
N SER A 85 14.32 -14.87 6.18
CA SER A 85 13.53 -13.87 6.91
C SER A 85 13.82 -12.43 6.49
N ASP A 86 15.07 -12.14 6.12
CA ASP A 86 15.49 -10.80 5.71
C ASP A 86 15.13 -10.45 4.25
N ASP A 87 14.74 -11.45 3.45
CA ASP A 87 14.38 -11.25 2.05
C ASP A 87 12.95 -10.71 1.88
N VAL A 88 12.11 -10.76 2.92
CA VAL A 88 10.68 -10.36 2.85
C VAL A 88 10.40 -9.23 3.82
N LYS A 89 10.00 -8.07 3.29
CA LYS A 89 9.71 -6.86 4.09
C LYS A 89 8.50 -6.12 3.54
N HIS A 90 7.82 -5.40 4.43
CA HIS A 90 6.83 -4.43 3.97
C HIS A 90 7.51 -3.30 3.20
N MET A 91 6.88 -2.91 2.12
CA MET A 91 7.32 -1.77 1.32
C MET A 91 6.20 -0.74 1.22
N ILE A 92 6.59 0.53 1.18
CA ILE A 92 5.70 1.65 0.89
C ILE A 92 6.20 2.36 -0.37
N ARG A 93 5.29 3.00 -1.09
CA ARG A 93 5.68 3.84 -2.23
C ARG A 93 6.52 5.01 -1.71
N ARG A 94 7.66 5.26 -2.35
CA ARG A 94 8.51 6.40 -1.99
C ARG A 94 7.86 7.70 -2.46
N VAL A 95 7.57 8.60 -1.53
CA VAL A 95 7.07 9.94 -1.77
C VAL A 95 8.02 10.91 -1.12
N ASN A 96 8.94 11.49 -1.89
CA ASN A 96 9.87 12.50 -1.35
C ASN A 96 9.10 13.79 -1.08
N TRP A 97 9.43 14.44 0.03
CA TRP A 97 8.92 15.77 0.31
C TRP A 97 9.40 16.77 -0.75
N GLN A 98 8.50 17.64 -1.17
CA GLN A 98 8.78 18.71 -2.12
C GLN A 98 8.03 19.98 -1.71
N SER A 99 8.73 21.10 -1.66
CA SER A 99 8.13 22.40 -1.42
C SER A 99 7.10 22.73 -2.51
N GLY A 100 5.98 23.33 -2.12
CA GLY A 100 4.89 23.70 -3.01
C GLY A 100 3.86 22.60 -3.25
N ASN A 101 4.13 21.34 -2.84
CA ASN A 101 3.17 20.25 -2.95
C ASN A 101 2.13 20.32 -1.80
N THR A 102 0.95 19.80 -2.09
CA THR A 102 -0.09 19.59 -1.07
C THR A 102 -0.13 18.13 -0.69
N TYR A 103 -0.05 17.85 0.62
CA TYR A 103 -0.17 16.52 1.18
C TYR A 103 -1.52 16.38 1.87
N PRO A 104 -2.41 15.47 1.44
CA PRO A 104 -3.69 15.28 2.11
C PRO A 104 -3.49 14.80 3.55
N ALA A 105 -4.33 15.28 4.46
CA ALA A 105 -4.34 14.80 5.83
C ALA A 105 -4.77 13.33 5.88
N TYR A 106 -4.10 12.52 6.68
CA TYR A 106 -4.45 11.13 6.88
C TYR A 106 -5.85 10.97 7.50
N SER A 107 -6.67 10.15 6.89
CA SER A 107 -7.95 9.73 7.46
C SER A 107 -8.13 8.23 7.28
N TYR A 108 -8.36 7.52 8.38
CA TYR A 108 -8.65 6.08 8.32
C TYR A 108 -9.94 5.75 7.56
N ALA A 109 -10.83 6.74 7.42
CA ALA A 109 -12.09 6.62 6.70
C ALA A 109 -11.95 6.88 5.19
N SER A 110 -10.78 7.33 4.72
CA SER A 110 -10.52 7.56 3.29
C SER A 110 -10.64 6.25 2.52
N THR A 111 -11.30 6.31 1.37
CA THR A 111 -11.40 5.19 0.42
C THR A 111 -10.26 5.19 -0.59
N THR A 112 -9.40 6.21 -0.57
CA THR A 112 -8.30 6.46 -1.51
C THR A 112 -6.93 6.37 -0.85
N LEU A 113 -6.82 5.78 0.35
CA LEU A 113 -5.55 5.63 1.07
C LEU A 113 -4.42 4.96 0.25
N GLU A 114 -4.78 4.07 -0.68
CA GLU A 114 -3.80 3.37 -1.53
C GLU A 114 -3.14 4.31 -2.55
N THR A 115 -3.79 5.42 -2.88
CA THR A 115 -3.32 6.40 -3.89
C THR A 115 -2.96 7.75 -3.32
N ASP A 116 -3.43 8.06 -2.12
CA ASP A 116 -3.20 9.34 -1.46
C ASP A 116 -1.75 9.46 -0.97
N ASN A 117 -1.14 10.62 -1.21
CA ASN A 117 0.19 10.96 -0.71
C ASN A 117 0.10 11.63 0.67
N PHE A 118 -0.52 10.95 1.65
CA PHE A 118 -0.68 11.46 3.02
C PHE A 118 0.60 11.36 3.87
N TYR A 119 1.71 10.96 3.28
CA TYR A 119 3.01 10.88 3.93
C TYR A 119 4.10 11.40 2.98
N ALA A 120 5.21 11.81 3.55
CA ALA A 120 6.38 12.23 2.80
C ALA A 120 7.66 11.70 3.46
N ILE A 121 8.66 11.44 2.63
CA ILE A 121 10.01 11.13 3.08
C ILE A 121 10.80 12.42 3.05
N SER A 122 11.30 12.80 4.22
CA SER A 122 12.21 13.92 4.41
C SER A 122 13.64 13.42 4.52
N GLU A 123 14.57 14.16 3.96
CA GLU A 123 16.01 13.90 4.08
C GLU A 123 16.66 15.02 4.88
N GLU A 124 17.43 14.65 5.88
CA GLU A 124 18.22 15.56 6.69
C GLU A 124 19.62 14.99 6.92
N SER A 125 20.65 15.64 6.39
CA SER A 125 22.06 15.23 6.56
C SER A 125 22.34 13.77 6.17
N GLY A 126 21.69 13.28 5.11
CA GLY A 126 21.83 11.90 4.62
C GLY A 126 20.96 10.88 5.34
N ASN A 127 20.20 11.30 6.36
CA ASN A 127 19.23 10.46 7.04
C ASN A 127 17.83 10.66 6.44
N TYR A 128 17.08 9.58 6.35
CA TYR A 128 15.71 9.59 5.83
C TYR A 128 14.71 9.31 6.94
N ALA A 129 13.69 10.13 7.02
CA ALA A 129 12.58 9.95 7.94
C ALA A 129 11.25 10.00 7.19
N VAL A 130 10.28 9.19 7.62
CA VAL A 130 8.93 9.16 7.06
C VAL A 130 8.01 9.94 7.98
N PHE A 131 7.35 10.94 7.42
CA PHE A 131 6.38 11.77 8.12
C PHE A 131 4.99 11.57 7.56
N LYS A 132 4.03 11.33 8.44
CA LYS A 132 2.61 11.25 8.10
C LYS A 132 1.95 12.59 8.33
N CYS A 133 1.25 13.11 7.33
CA CYS A 133 0.48 14.34 7.44
C CYS A 133 -0.80 14.09 8.25
N LEU A 134 -0.99 14.82 9.35
CA LEU A 134 -2.18 14.77 10.18
C LEU A 134 -3.11 15.96 9.90
N ASP A 135 -2.54 17.14 9.57
CA ASP A 135 -3.28 18.33 9.16
C ASP A 135 -2.48 19.04 8.08
N ASN A 136 -3.16 19.51 7.05
CA ASN A 136 -2.56 20.16 5.88
C ASN A 136 -2.95 21.64 5.75
N ASN A 137 -3.28 22.29 6.86
CA ASN A 137 -3.67 23.68 6.89
C ASN A 137 -4.75 24.03 5.84
N GLY A 138 -5.83 23.22 5.83
CA GLY A 138 -6.95 23.43 4.90
C GLY A 138 -6.62 23.20 3.43
N GLY A 139 -5.59 22.42 3.10
CA GLY A 139 -5.17 22.13 1.74
C GLY A 139 -4.16 23.11 1.16
N ALA A 140 -3.49 23.91 2.00
CA ALA A 140 -2.43 24.79 1.57
C ALA A 140 -1.21 24.02 1.04
N ALA A 141 -0.36 24.67 0.25
CA ALA A 141 0.90 24.09 -0.20
C ALA A 141 1.90 24.00 0.98
N ALA A 142 2.58 22.87 1.11
CA ALA A 142 3.66 22.67 2.08
C ALA A 142 4.93 23.37 1.60
N ASN A 143 5.44 24.29 2.40
CA ASN A 143 6.65 25.05 2.08
C ASN A 143 7.77 24.88 3.11
N ASP A 144 7.44 24.26 4.24
CA ASP A 144 8.36 24.01 5.33
C ASP A 144 8.56 22.50 5.50
N GLN A 145 9.80 22.04 5.33
CA GLN A 145 10.13 20.63 5.34
C GLN A 145 10.08 20.06 6.76
N PRO A 146 9.38 18.95 7.01
CA PRO A 146 9.48 18.29 8.29
C PRO A 146 10.88 17.69 8.50
N LEU A 147 11.52 18.02 9.61
CA LEU A 147 12.88 17.58 9.94
C LEU A 147 12.87 16.67 11.16
N PHE A 148 13.71 15.65 11.11
CA PHE A 148 13.87 14.72 12.23
C PHE A 148 14.47 15.43 13.46
N SER A 149 15.37 16.38 13.25
CA SER A 149 16.00 17.16 14.34
C SER A 149 15.02 18.07 15.10
N GLU A 150 13.88 18.39 14.50
CA GLU A 150 12.85 19.23 15.11
C GLU A 150 11.78 18.41 15.85
N THR A 151 11.77 17.08 15.68
CA THR A 151 10.91 16.18 16.43
C THR A 151 11.58 15.80 17.74
N ALA A 152 11.00 16.20 18.88
CA ALA A 152 11.45 15.68 20.15
C ALA A 152 11.17 14.16 20.24
N ALA A 153 12.03 13.42 20.95
CA ALA A 153 11.95 11.97 21.01
C ALA A 153 10.61 11.44 21.57
N ASP A 154 9.88 12.26 22.31
CA ASP A 154 8.61 11.93 22.96
C ASP A 154 7.40 12.63 22.29
N ASP A 155 7.60 13.45 21.25
CA ASP A 155 6.51 14.15 20.60
C ASP A 155 5.78 13.21 19.63
N GLU A 156 4.50 13.03 19.90
CA GLU A 156 3.62 12.25 19.04
C GLU A 156 3.41 12.92 17.67
N PHE A 157 3.50 14.25 17.65
CA PHE A 157 3.39 15.07 16.44
C PHE A 157 4.01 16.45 16.65
N TYR A 158 4.38 17.13 15.57
CA TYR A 158 4.83 18.51 15.61
C TYR A 158 4.27 19.33 14.45
N GLN A 159 4.25 20.65 14.61
CA GLN A 159 3.73 21.58 13.64
C GLN A 159 4.87 22.39 13.00
N THR A 160 4.95 22.36 11.67
CA THR A 160 5.85 23.20 10.87
C THR A 160 5.36 24.66 10.81
N ASN A 161 6.22 25.60 10.39
CA ASN A 161 5.87 27.02 10.32
C ASN A 161 4.71 27.31 9.34
N ASP A 162 4.54 26.49 8.32
CA ASP A 162 3.44 26.54 7.35
C ASP A 162 2.12 25.95 7.88
N LYS A 163 2.09 25.59 9.17
CA LYS A 163 0.92 25.05 9.89
C LYS A 163 0.54 23.61 9.51
N TYR A 164 1.36 22.92 8.77
CA TYR A 164 1.19 21.49 8.64
C TYR A 164 1.47 20.79 9.97
N VAL A 165 0.70 19.75 10.26
CA VAL A 165 0.94 18.87 11.43
C VAL A 165 1.40 17.52 10.93
N TRP A 166 2.58 17.13 11.38
CA TRP A 166 3.24 15.89 10.98
C TRP A 166 3.42 14.94 12.15
N LYS A 167 3.42 13.66 11.86
CA LYS A 167 3.81 12.61 12.81
C LYS A 167 4.98 11.82 12.22
N LEU A 168 6.06 11.70 12.98
CA LEU A 168 7.17 10.81 12.66
C LEU A 168 6.69 9.34 12.77
N MET A 169 7.08 8.49 11.79
CA MET A 169 6.60 7.10 11.67
C MET A 169 7.70 6.11 12.03
#